data_78c775f9ac0ad7fdb1c8501133e6087b
#
_entry.id   78c775f9ac0ad7fdb1c8501133e6087b
#
_cell.length_a   1.000
_cell.length_b   1.000
_cell.length_c   1.000
_cell.angle_alpha   90.00
_cell.angle_beta   90.00
_cell.angle_gamma   90.00
#
_symmetry.space_group_name_H-M   'P 1'
#
loop_
_entity.id
_entity.type
_entity.pdbx_description
1 polymer ?
#
loop_
_entity_poly.entity_id
_entity_poly.type
_entity_poly.pdbx_seq_one_letter_code
_entity_poly.pdbx_strand_id
1 'polypeptide(L)'
;LWEDLSDELKQYPNSLVAYELLNEPVSNDPKNWNRVAALAISAIRAKEADRTIVVGVCTTNSNAMYNELTLPQTHQVLMTFHYYGPYLLTAYGLQSTTGGRTDIPIQYPGQLVPDQYIKELPEAWQSTGQRYYNRESLSQNLMKGITKAKQLNVPVFVGEFGTMKTTPEPSRANWYRDMVDILNENKVPYTSFDYKGAGYSIVGEGQQILYPELVNILTGR
;
A
#
# COMPACT_ATOMS: atom_id res chain seq x y z
N LEU A 1 21.65 -11.86 8.13
CA LEU A 1 20.19 -11.99 8.26
C LEU A 1 19.62 -12.88 7.15
N TRP A 2 19.69 -12.49 5.85
CA TRP A 2 19.07 -13.28 4.78
C TRP A 2 19.76 -14.63 4.54
N GLU A 3 21.05 -14.76 4.80
CA GLU A 3 21.76 -16.04 4.79
C GLU A 3 21.22 -16.98 5.89
N ASP A 4 21.06 -16.46 7.10
CA ASP A 4 20.57 -17.25 8.25
C ASP A 4 19.10 -17.65 8.07
N LEU A 5 18.26 -16.68 7.60
CA LEU A 5 16.85 -16.99 7.29
C LEU A 5 16.71 -18.03 6.18
N SER A 6 17.51 -17.93 5.12
CA SER A 6 17.51 -18.95 4.05
C SER A 6 17.94 -20.32 4.57
N ASP A 7 18.94 -20.40 5.46
CA ASP A 7 19.36 -21.67 6.03
C ASP A 7 18.24 -22.34 6.84
N GLU A 8 17.46 -21.57 7.58
CA GLU A 8 16.33 -22.09 8.37
C GLU A 8 15.10 -22.39 7.52
N LEU A 9 14.79 -21.53 6.54
CA LEU A 9 13.51 -21.58 5.82
C LEU A 9 13.57 -22.35 4.49
N LYS A 10 14.75 -22.70 3.96
CA LYS A 10 14.90 -23.44 2.69
C LYS A 10 14.23 -24.81 2.68
N GLN A 11 13.92 -25.37 3.85
CA GLN A 11 13.16 -26.60 4.00
C GLN A 11 11.70 -26.48 3.52
N TYR A 12 11.16 -25.25 3.47
CA TYR A 12 9.80 -25.00 3.01
C TYR A 12 9.78 -24.67 1.52
N PRO A 13 8.86 -25.27 0.73
CA PRO A 13 8.79 -25.03 -0.70
C PRO A 13 8.26 -23.61 -1.02
N ASN A 14 8.55 -23.10 -2.22
CA ASN A 14 8.06 -21.82 -2.72
C ASN A 14 6.54 -21.65 -2.70
N SER A 15 5.79 -22.76 -2.79
CA SER A 15 4.34 -22.74 -2.68
C SER A 15 3.81 -22.33 -1.29
N LEU A 16 4.66 -22.37 -0.27
CA LEU A 16 4.31 -22.04 1.11
C LEU A 16 4.99 -20.77 1.62
N VAL A 17 6.22 -20.48 1.16
CA VAL A 17 7.04 -19.39 1.71
C VAL A 17 7.71 -18.60 0.61
N ALA A 18 7.48 -17.30 0.60
CA ALA A 18 8.22 -16.29 -0.14
C ALA A 18 8.90 -15.34 0.84
N TYR A 19 9.98 -14.67 0.41
CA TYR A 19 10.73 -13.74 1.25
C TYR A 19 10.49 -12.31 0.81
N GLU A 20 9.86 -11.50 1.64
CA GLU A 20 9.80 -10.05 1.43
C GLU A 20 10.99 -9.39 2.13
N LEU A 21 11.80 -8.66 1.35
CA LEU A 21 13.10 -8.17 1.82
C LEU A 21 13.00 -7.16 2.97
N LEU A 22 12.05 -6.26 2.90
CA LEU A 22 11.79 -5.25 3.94
C LEU A 22 10.42 -4.61 3.71
N ASN A 23 9.64 -4.49 4.76
CA ASN A 23 8.42 -3.70 4.77
C ASN A 23 8.76 -2.22 4.65
N GLU A 24 8.13 -1.51 3.70
CA GLU A 24 8.23 -0.06 3.51
C GLU A 24 9.66 0.52 3.65
N PRO A 25 10.61 0.11 2.81
CA PRO A 25 11.96 0.64 2.89
C PRO A 25 11.94 2.16 2.69
N VAL A 26 12.62 2.90 3.58
CA VAL A 26 12.70 4.36 3.55
C VAL A 26 14.14 4.79 3.33
N SER A 27 14.36 5.66 2.34
CA SER A 27 15.67 6.27 2.08
C SER A 27 15.50 7.61 1.36
N ASN A 28 16.32 8.59 1.70
CA ASN A 28 16.40 9.85 0.96
C ASN A 28 17.08 9.69 -0.42
N ASP A 29 17.88 8.63 -0.59
CA ASP A 29 18.46 8.23 -1.87
C ASP A 29 18.00 6.81 -2.22
N PRO A 30 17.19 6.62 -3.28
CA PRO A 30 16.69 5.32 -3.69
C PRO A 30 17.79 4.33 -4.07
N LYS A 31 18.98 4.82 -4.45
CA LYS A 31 20.14 3.97 -4.76
C LYS A 31 20.59 3.15 -3.54
N ASN A 32 20.38 3.69 -2.32
CA ASN A 32 20.67 2.94 -1.10
C ASN A 32 19.80 1.70 -0.98
N TRP A 33 18.49 1.85 -1.20
CA TRP A 33 17.59 0.71 -1.20
C TRP A 33 17.92 -0.28 -2.30
N ASN A 34 18.12 0.18 -3.53
CA ASN A 34 18.50 -0.69 -4.67
C ASN A 34 19.75 -1.51 -4.36
N ARG A 35 20.77 -0.90 -3.73
CA ARG A 35 21.99 -1.59 -3.31
C ARG A 35 21.72 -2.63 -2.23
N VAL A 36 20.95 -2.30 -1.21
CA VAL A 36 20.62 -3.23 -0.11
C VAL A 36 19.76 -4.39 -0.63
N ALA A 37 18.76 -4.11 -1.46
CA ALA A 37 17.93 -5.13 -2.07
C ALA A 37 18.76 -6.08 -2.96
N ALA A 38 19.69 -5.54 -3.76
CA ALA A 38 20.59 -6.35 -4.60
C ALA A 38 21.47 -7.29 -3.77
N LEU A 39 22.03 -6.80 -2.65
CA LEU A 39 22.82 -7.63 -1.73
C LEU A 39 21.97 -8.73 -1.09
N ALA A 40 20.77 -8.41 -0.65
CA ALA A 40 19.84 -9.39 -0.06
C ALA A 40 19.43 -10.45 -1.07
N ILE A 41 19.07 -10.06 -2.31
CA ILE A 41 18.77 -10.99 -3.40
C ILE A 41 19.96 -11.91 -3.66
N SER A 42 21.16 -11.37 -3.75
CA SER A 42 22.39 -12.17 -4.00
C SER A 42 22.64 -13.19 -2.88
N ALA A 43 22.47 -12.79 -1.61
CA ALA A 43 22.63 -13.68 -0.47
C ALA A 43 21.60 -14.83 -0.48
N ILE A 44 20.34 -14.53 -0.78
CA ILE A 44 19.28 -15.55 -0.91
C ILE A 44 19.61 -16.50 -2.09
N ARG A 45 19.95 -15.97 -3.27
CA ARG A 45 20.21 -16.75 -4.48
C ARG A 45 21.42 -17.69 -4.36
N ALA A 46 22.40 -17.32 -3.52
CA ALA A 46 23.53 -18.19 -3.21
C ALA A 46 23.13 -19.49 -2.48
N LYS A 47 21.99 -19.48 -1.80
CA LYS A 47 21.46 -20.62 -1.04
C LYS A 47 20.22 -21.27 -1.68
N GLU A 48 19.40 -20.46 -2.31
CA GLU A 48 18.11 -20.85 -2.87
C GLU A 48 17.90 -20.18 -4.24
N ALA A 49 18.33 -20.85 -5.29
CA ALA A 49 18.31 -20.31 -6.65
C ALA A 49 16.91 -19.86 -7.10
N ASP A 50 15.88 -20.58 -6.69
CA ASP A 50 14.50 -20.41 -7.17
C ASP A 50 13.53 -19.87 -6.08
N ARG A 51 14.03 -19.39 -4.93
CA ARG A 51 13.16 -18.81 -3.90
C ARG A 51 12.41 -17.60 -4.44
N THR A 52 11.10 -17.54 -4.25
CA THR A 52 10.31 -16.35 -4.56
C THR A 52 10.69 -15.20 -3.62
N ILE A 53 11.11 -14.09 -4.19
CA ILE A 53 11.52 -12.88 -3.45
C ILE A 53 10.57 -11.76 -3.79
N VAL A 54 10.06 -11.09 -2.76
CA VAL A 54 9.21 -9.91 -2.86
C VAL A 54 10.05 -8.66 -2.57
N VAL A 55 10.00 -7.69 -3.47
CA VAL A 55 10.76 -6.45 -3.36
C VAL A 55 9.82 -5.26 -3.33
N GLY A 56 9.81 -4.55 -2.21
CA GLY A 56 9.03 -3.33 -2.03
C GLY A 56 9.67 -2.12 -2.72
N VAL A 57 8.84 -1.14 -3.04
CA VAL A 57 9.27 0.16 -3.56
C VAL A 57 9.79 1.02 -2.40
N CYS A 58 10.93 1.69 -2.61
CA CYS A 58 11.44 2.65 -1.65
C CYS A 58 10.50 3.86 -1.52
N THR A 59 10.33 4.34 -0.31
CA THR A 59 9.56 5.55 -0.01
C THR A 59 10.46 6.66 0.54
N THR A 60 10.10 7.91 0.28
CA THR A 60 10.65 9.07 0.95
C THR A 60 9.52 10.03 1.28
N ASN A 61 9.44 10.47 2.55
CA ASN A 61 8.38 11.37 3.01
C ASN A 61 6.97 10.97 2.53
N SER A 62 6.63 9.68 2.62
CA SER A 62 5.37 9.07 2.19
C SER A 62 5.13 9.04 0.67
N ASN A 63 6.12 9.37 -0.16
CA ASN A 63 6.03 9.24 -1.61
C ASN A 63 6.79 7.99 -2.08
N ALA A 64 6.08 7.09 -2.73
CA ALA A 64 6.69 5.92 -3.33
C ALA A 64 7.50 6.32 -4.58
N MET A 65 8.77 5.93 -4.60
CA MET A 65 9.70 6.24 -5.69
C MET A 65 9.71 5.10 -6.72
N TYR A 66 8.58 4.89 -7.39
CA TYR A 66 8.38 3.79 -8.32
C TYR A 66 9.46 3.74 -9.41
N ASN A 67 9.74 4.87 -10.05
CA ASN A 67 10.65 4.93 -11.18
C ASN A 67 12.11 4.58 -10.83
N GLU A 68 12.47 4.76 -9.57
CA GLU A 68 13.84 4.58 -9.10
C GLU A 68 14.19 3.13 -8.73
N LEU A 69 13.19 2.24 -8.63
CA LEU A 69 13.46 0.85 -8.31
C LEU A 69 14.23 0.18 -9.45
N THR A 70 15.34 -0.47 -9.12
CA THR A 70 16.11 -1.33 -10.02
C THR A 70 16.32 -2.70 -9.40
N LEU A 71 16.30 -3.74 -10.23
CA LEU A 71 16.51 -5.12 -9.81
C LEU A 71 17.73 -5.69 -10.53
N PRO A 72 18.66 -6.39 -9.83
CA PRO A 72 19.83 -7.01 -10.46
C PRO A 72 19.45 -8.19 -11.33
N GLN A 73 18.31 -8.83 -11.03
CA GLN A 73 17.71 -9.94 -11.76
C GLN A 73 16.21 -10.00 -11.46
N THR A 74 15.45 -10.66 -12.33
CA THR A 74 13.99 -10.75 -12.24
C THR A 74 13.45 -12.17 -12.08
N HIS A 75 14.35 -13.19 -12.10
CA HIS A 75 13.94 -14.59 -11.90
C HIS A 75 13.33 -14.79 -10.52
N GLN A 76 12.08 -15.28 -10.47
CA GLN A 76 11.33 -15.49 -9.24
C GLN A 76 11.30 -14.25 -8.33
N VAL A 77 11.18 -13.05 -8.91
CA VAL A 77 11.01 -11.79 -8.20
C VAL A 77 9.60 -11.26 -8.42
N LEU A 78 8.98 -10.81 -7.34
CA LEU A 78 7.69 -10.15 -7.27
C LEU A 78 7.88 -8.73 -6.77
N MET A 79 7.27 -7.75 -7.42
CA MET A 79 7.25 -6.37 -6.92
C MET A 79 6.04 -6.16 -6.02
N THR A 80 6.20 -5.43 -4.92
CA THR A 80 5.09 -4.94 -4.09
C THR A 80 5.17 -3.44 -3.89
N PHE A 81 4.02 -2.83 -3.66
CA PHE A 81 3.92 -1.47 -3.14
C PHE A 81 2.66 -1.33 -2.28
N HIS A 82 2.68 -0.33 -1.39
CA HIS A 82 1.54 0.05 -0.56
C HIS A 82 0.88 1.30 -1.12
N TYR A 83 -0.43 1.43 -0.93
CA TYR A 83 -1.15 2.59 -1.43
C TYR A 83 -2.19 3.08 -0.43
N TYR A 84 -1.97 4.27 0.08
CA TYR A 84 -2.86 4.97 1.01
C TYR A 84 -3.27 6.37 0.52
N GLY A 85 -3.22 6.60 -0.80
CA GLY A 85 -3.60 7.89 -1.37
C GLY A 85 -5.13 8.05 -1.55
N PRO A 86 -5.69 9.22 -1.26
CA PRO A 86 -5.08 10.38 -0.61
C PRO A 86 -4.98 10.19 0.90
N TYR A 87 -3.78 10.38 1.48
CA TYR A 87 -3.50 10.04 2.87
C TYR A 87 -4.34 10.81 3.87
N LEU A 88 -4.76 12.04 3.56
CA LEU A 88 -5.69 12.80 4.40
C LEU A 88 -7.04 12.09 4.60
N LEU A 89 -7.52 11.36 3.59
CA LEU A 89 -8.75 10.56 3.67
C LEU A 89 -8.50 9.23 4.37
N THR A 90 -7.47 8.51 3.93
CA THR A 90 -7.24 7.13 4.39
C THR A 90 -6.70 7.04 5.80
N ALA A 91 -6.05 8.10 6.26
CA ALA A 91 -5.53 8.28 7.62
C ALA A 91 -6.34 9.33 8.42
N TYR A 92 -7.62 9.50 8.10
CA TYR A 92 -8.49 10.46 8.76
C TYR A 92 -8.62 10.19 10.26
N GLY A 93 -8.51 11.25 11.06
CA GLY A 93 -8.55 11.17 12.53
C GLY A 93 -7.18 10.93 13.19
N LEU A 94 -6.10 10.75 12.41
CA LEU A 94 -4.77 10.69 13.00
C LEU A 94 -4.25 12.07 13.38
N GLN A 95 -3.40 12.13 14.42
CA GLN A 95 -2.73 13.35 14.85
C GLN A 95 -1.92 13.98 13.70
N SER A 96 -1.32 13.15 12.84
CA SER A 96 -0.49 13.58 11.71
C SER A 96 -1.27 14.14 10.52
N THR A 97 -2.58 13.91 10.44
CA THR A 97 -3.42 14.35 9.30
C THR A 97 -4.43 15.43 9.70
N THR A 98 -5.37 15.11 10.57
CA THR A 98 -6.43 16.05 10.99
C THR A 98 -6.18 16.63 12.39
N GLY A 99 -4.98 16.46 12.96
CA GLY A 99 -4.71 16.84 14.35
C GLY A 99 -5.49 16.02 15.37
N GLY A 100 -5.81 14.77 15.04
CA GLY A 100 -6.64 13.88 15.87
C GLY A 100 -8.14 14.14 15.77
N ARG A 101 -8.58 15.10 14.95
CA ARG A 101 -9.99 15.48 14.81
C ARG A 101 -10.73 14.56 13.83
N THR A 102 -12.00 14.29 14.17
CA THR A 102 -12.92 13.49 13.36
C THR A 102 -14.24 14.23 13.07
N ASP A 103 -14.26 15.54 13.31
CA ASP A 103 -15.40 16.43 13.08
C ASP A 103 -15.21 17.35 11.86
N ILE A 104 -14.02 17.34 11.22
CA ILE A 104 -13.80 18.05 9.96
C ILE A 104 -14.45 17.24 8.84
N PRO A 105 -15.42 17.78 8.09
CA PRO A 105 -16.03 17.03 6.98
C PRO A 105 -15.01 16.63 5.93
N ILE A 106 -15.03 15.35 5.56
CA ILE A 106 -14.18 14.81 4.50
C ILE A 106 -15.03 13.94 3.57
N GLN A 107 -14.76 13.99 2.27
CA GLN A 107 -15.56 13.27 1.29
C GLN A 107 -14.72 12.66 0.16
N TYR A 108 -15.22 11.57 -0.38
CA TYR A 108 -14.71 10.92 -1.58
C TYR A 108 -15.89 10.20 -2.31
N PRO A 109 -16.01 10.34 -3.65
CA PRO A 109 -15.25 11.23 -4.52
C PRO A 109 -15.61 12.72 -4.32
N GLY A 110 -14.70 13.61 -4.71
CA GLY A 110 -14.94 15.05 -4.63
C GLY A 110 -13.70 15.84 -4.18
N GLN A 111 -13.88 17.13 -3.90
CA GLN A 111 -12.92 17.90 -3.14
C GLN A 111 -12.91 17.34 -1.71
N LEU A 112 -11.73 16.94 -1.21
CA LEU A 112 -11.67 16.18 0.05
C LEU A 112 -12.32 16.90 1.21
N VAL A 113 -12.06 18.19 1.38
CA VAL A 113 -12.59 19.01 2.49
C VAL A 113 -13.25 20.26 1.93
N PRO A 114 -14.49 20.59 2.33
CA PRO A 114 -15.15 21.81 1.89
C PRO A 114 -14.37 23.08 2.29
N ASP A 115 -14.40 24.13 1.46
CA ASP A 115 -13.57 25.31 1.59
C ASP A 115 -13.62 25.99 2.95
N GLN A 116 -14.80 26.03 3.58
CA GLN A 116 -15.00 26.63 4.90
C GLN A 116 -14.24 25.93 6.04
N TYR A 117 -13.86 24.65 5.85
CA TYR A 117 -13.14 23.84 6.84
C TYR A 117 -11.64 23.70 6.57
N ILE A 118 -11.14 24.21 5.44
CA ILE A 118 -9.73 24.06 5.05
C ILE A 118 -8.78 24.60 6.11
N LYS A 119 -9.10 25.78 6.67
CA LYS A 119 -8.28 26.43 7.71
C LYS A 119 -8.28 25.69 9.06
N GLU A 120 -9.17 24.74 9.24
CA GLU A 120 -9.23 23.91 10.43
C GLU A 120 -8.26 22.72 10.35
N LEU A 121 -7.76 22.39 9.14
CA LEU A 121 -6.71 21.41 8.95
C LEU A 121 -5.34 21.96 9.37
N PRO A 122 -4.42 21.10 9.85
CA PRO A 122 -3.01 21.44 9.92
C PRO A 122 -2.52 22.00 8.58
N GLU A 123 -1.68 23.04 8.61
CA GLU A 123 -1.23 23.77 7.42
C GLU A 123 -0.71 22.85 6.30
N ALA A 124 0.07 21.83 6.67
CA ALA A 124 0.62 20.85 5.75
C ALA A 124 -0.44 20.10 4.92
N TRP A 125 -1.69 20.05 5.38
CA TRP A 125 -2.77 19.30 4.71
C TRP A 125 -3.80 20.18 4.00
N GLN A 126 -3.76 21.51 4.17
CA GLN A 126 -4.75 22.43 3.58
C GLN A 126 -4.78 22.32 2.05
N SER A 127 -3.62 22.30 1.40
CA SER A 127 -3.53 22.13 -0.05
C SER A 127 -4.09 20.78 -0.51
N THR A 128 -3.87 19.71 0.27
CA THR A 128 -4.42 18.39 -0.04
C THR A 128 -5.93 18.36 0.15
N GLY A 129 -6.44 19.03 1.20
CA GLY A 129 -7.88 19.15 1.46
C GLY A 129 -8.65 19.82 0.33
N GLN A 130 -8.06 20.79 -0.35
CA GLN A 130 -8.66 21.50 -1.48
C GLN A 130 -8.67 20.70 -2.79
N ARG A 131 -7.91 19.61 -2.88
CA ARG A 131 -7.82 18.83 -4.12
C ARG A 131 -9.06 17.96 -4.33
N TYR A 132 -9.42 17.82 -5.60
CA TYR A 132 -10.45 16.91 -6.04
C TYR A 132 -9.87 15.52 -6.28
N TYR A 133 -10.48 14.48 -5.69
CA TYR A 133 -10.10 13.09 -5.89
C TYR A 133 -11.30 12.29 -6.37
N ASN A 134 -11.04 11.36 -7.27
CA ASN A 134 -12.01 10.44 -7.84
C ASN A 134 -11.29 9.17 -8.30
N ARG A 135 -12.03 8.25 -8.87
CA ARG A 135 -11.50 6.99 -9.42
C ARG A 135 -10.36 7.20 -10.42
N GLU A 136 -10.46 8.20 -11.28
CA GLU A 136 -9.42 8.49 -12.27
C GLU A 136 -8.09 8.90 -11.59
N SER A 137 -8.13 9.79 -10.60
CA SER A 137 -6.96 10.20 -9.86
C SER A 137 -6.32 9.05 -9.06
N LEU A 138 -7.12 8.12 -8.51
CA LEU A 138 -6.61 6.90 -7.90
C LEU A 138 -5.94 5.99 -8.94
N SER A 139 -6.61 5.78 -10.08
CA SER A 139 -6.08 4.97 -11.18
C SER A 139 -4.73 5.49 -11.67
N GLN A 140 -4.62 6.78 -11.94
CA GLN A 140 -3.36 7.42 -12.38
C GLN A 140 -2.21 7.16 -11.40
N ASN A 141 -2.48 7.16 -10.11
CA ASN A 141 -1.46 6.92 -9.09
C ASN A 141 -1.09 5.43 -8.99
N LEU A 142 -2.07 4.53 -8.97
CA LEU A 142 -1.83 3.08 -8.94
C LEU A 142 -1.06 2.60 -10.18
N MET A 143 -1.39 3.16 -11.35
CA MET A 143 -0.73 2.83 -12.60
C MET A 143 0.77 3.14 -12.61
N LYS A 144 1.27 4.01 -11.74
CA LYS A 144 2.74 4.25 -11.60
C LYS A 144 3.46 2.98 -11.16
N GLY A 145 2.97 2.32 -10.12
CA GLY A 145 3.53 1.06 -9.63
C GLY A 145 3.35 -0.09 -10.62
N ILE A 146 2.15 -0.22 -11.16
CA ILE A 146 1.81 -1.28 -12.14
C ILE A 146 2.69 -1.15 -13.41
N THR A 147 2.86 0.07 -13.92
CA THR A 147 3.70 0.33 -15.09
C THR A 147 5.16 0.03 -14.81
N LYS A 148 5.64 0.37 -13.60
CA LYS A 148 7.01 0.05 -13.21
C LYS A 148 7.27 -1.45 -13.18
N ALA A 149 6.37 -2.24 -12.63
CA ALA A 149 6.50 -3.70 -12.64
C ALA A 149 6.53 -4.27 -14.06
N LYS A 150 5.69 -3.74 -14.96
CA LYS A 150 5.72 -4.10 -16.40
C LYS A 150 7.08 -3.78 -17.04
N GLN A 151 7.65 -2.60 -16.75
CA GLN A 151 8.97 -2.20 -17.25
C GLN A 151 10.09 -3.12 -16.74
N LEU A 152 9.98 -3.58 -15.49
CA LEU A 152 10.90 -4.54 -14.88
C LEU A 152 10.64 -5.98 -15.33
N ASN A 153 9.55 -6.24 -16.04
CA ASN A 153 9.09 -7.58 -16.43
C ASN A 153 8.95 -8.54 -15.24
N VAL A 154 8.32 -8.06 -14.16
CA VAL A 154 8.01 -8.84 -12.95
C VAL A 154 6.53 -8.76 -12.63
N PRO A 155 5.94 -9.79 -11.99
CA PRO A 155 4.62 -9.69 -11.39
C PRO A 155 4.58 -8.63 -10.29
N VAL A 156 3.37 -8.10 -10.00
CA VAL A 156 3.17 -7.10 -8.95
C VAL A 156 1.90 -7.40 -8.16
N PHE A 157 1.91 -7.07 -6.87
CA PHE A 157 0.69 -6.99 -6.07
C PHE A 157 0.73 -5.74 -5.17
N VAL A 158 -0.44 -5.27 -4.75
CA VAL A 158 -0.56 -4.22 -3.74
C VAL A 158 -0.58 -4.88 -2.38
N GLY A 159 0.56 -4.78 -1.67
CA GLY A 159 0.78 -5.46 -0.40
C GLY A 159 -0.08 -4.88 0.73
N GLU A 160 -0.36 -3.59 0.69
CA GLU A 160 -1.24 -2.93 1.65
C GLU A 160 -2.03 -1.79 1.00
N PHE A 161 -3.30 -1.69 1.36
CA PHE A 161 -4.14 -0.52 1.18
C PHE A 161 -5.27 -0.56 2.20
N GLY A 162 -5.79 0.61 2.56
CA GLY A 162 -6.88 0.67 3.53
C GLY A 162 -7.22 2.09 3.95
N THR A 163 -8.27 2.22 4.76
CA THR A 163 -8.67 3.48 5.38
C THR A 163 -8.91 3.26 6.87
N MET A 164 -8.57 4.27 7.65
CA MET A 164 -8.92 4.30 9.07
C MET A 164 -10.44 4.07 9.25
N LYS A 165 -10.80 3.37 10.31
CA LYS A 165 -12.22 3.17 10.70
C LYS A 165 -12.94 4.46 11.06
N THR A 166 -12.22 5.53 11.33
CA THR A 166 -12.72 6.89 11.53
C THR A 166 -13.10 7.61 10.23
N THR A 167 -12.64 7.11 9.06
CA THR A 167 -13.03 7.67 7.76
C THR A 167 -14.55 7.51 7.58
N PRO A 168 -15.30 8.61 7.34
CA PRO A 168 -16.75 8.56 7.32
C PRO A 168 -17.30 7.83 6.09
N GLU A 169 -18.44 7.18 6.27
CA GLU A 169 -19.24 6.66 5.16
C GLU A 169 -20.07 7.81 4.52
N PRO A 170 -20.36 7.77 3.20
CA PRO A 170 -20.03 6.68 2.25
C PRO A 170 -18.62 6.80 1.62
N SER A 171 -17.82 7.79 2.00
CA SER A 171 -16.49 8.05 1.41
C SER A 171 -15.57 6.85 1.51
N ARG A 172 -15.60 6.17 2.66
CA ARG A 172 -14.83 4.96 2.92
C ARG A 172 -15.17 3.84 1.93
N ALA A 173 -16.43 3.48 1.82
CA ALA A 173 -16.88 2.42 0.92
C ALA A 173 -16.63 2.77 -0.56
N ASN A 174 -16.84 4.02 -0.96
CA ASN A 174 -16.58 4.49 -2.31
C ASN A 174 -15.09 4.37 -2.68
N TRP A 175 -14.20 4.76 -1.77
CA TRP A 175 -12.76 4.64 -1.98
C TRP A 175 -12.34 3.15 -2.12
N TYR A 176 -12.82 2.27 -1.25
CA TYR A 176 -12.53 0.83 -1.35
C TYR A 176 -13.04 0.23 -2.66
N ARG A 177 -14.24 0.62 -3.10
CA ARG A 177 -14.83 0.14 -4.36
C ARG A 177 -13.97 0.54 -5.55
N ASP A 178 -13.60 1.82 -5.64
CA ASP A 178 -12.73 2.31 -6.72
C ASP A 178 -11.36 1.62 -6.71
N MET A 179 -10.75 1.44 -5.53
CA MET A 179 -9.47 0.72 -5.39
C MET A 179 -9.58 -0.71 -5.91
N VAL A 180 -10.55 -1.47 -5.44
CA VAL A 180 -10.73 -2.88 -5.80
C VAL A 180 -11.05 -3.03 -7.29
N ASP A 181 -11.92 -2.18 -7.83
CA ASP A 181 -12.27 -2.19 -9.25
C ASP A 181 -11.06 -1.93 -10.14
N ILE A 182 -10.24 -0.92 -9.82
CA ILE A 182 -9.02 -0.60 -10.57
C ILE A 182 -8.04 -1.77 -10.54
N LEU A 183 -7.84 -2.38 -9.37
CA LEU A 183 -6.90 -3.50 -9.21
C LEU A 183 -7.38 -4.74 -9.96
N ASN A 184 -8.67 -5.06 -9.90
CA ASN A 184 -9.27 -6.19 -10.62
C ASN A 184 -9.21 -6.00 -12.14
N GLU A 185 -9.53 -4.81 -12.66
CA GLU A 185 -9.41 -4.48 -14.09
C GLU A 185 -7.98 -4.66 -14.62
N ASN A 186 -6.99 -4.36 -13.78
CA ASN A 186 -5.58 -4.53 -14.12
C ASN A 186 -5.03 -5.91 -13.76
N LYS A 187 -5.85 -6.81 -13.19
CA LYS A 187 -5.46 -8.16 -12.73
C LYS A 187 -4.31 -8.13 -11.73
N VAL A 188 -4.33 -7.15 -10.82
CA VAL A 188 -3.32 -6.98 -9.77
C VAL A 188 -3.87 -7.55 -8.47
N PRO A 189 -3.27 -8.59 -7.91
CA PRO A 189 -3.60 -9.09 -6.57
C PRO A 189 -3.38 -8.03 -5.50
N TYR A 190 -4.11 -8.14 -4.39
CA TYR A 190 -4.04 -7.17 -3.31
C TYR A 190 -4.33 -7.78 -1.94
N THR A 191 -3.86 -7.10 -0.89
CA THR A 191 -4.23 -7.35 0.51
C THR A 191 -4.69 -6.06 1.17
N SER A 192 -5.82 -6.14 1.88
CA SER A 192 -6.33 -5.00 2.65
C SER A 192 -5.67 -4.94 4.01
N PHE A 193 -5.17 -3.80 4.40
CA PHE A 193 -4.68 -3.51 5.74
C PHE A 193 -5.81 -2.81 6.55
N ASP A 194 -6.29 -3.37 7.70
CA ASP A 194 -5.80 -4.61 8.29
C ASP A 194 -6.97 -5.52 8.66
N TYR A 195 -6.67 -6.78 8.93
CA TYR A 195 -7.69 -7.72 9.36
C TYR A 195 -8.24 -7.37 10.73
N LYS A 196 -7.36 -7.24 11.75
CA LYS A 196 -7.75 -7.01 13.14
C LYS A 196 -6.61 -6.38 13.94
N GLY A 197 -6.93 -5.44 14.82
CA GLY A 197 -6.02 -4.94 15.87
C GLY A 197 -5.55 -3.51 15.68
N ALA A 198 -5.48 -2.98 14.46
CA ALA A 198 -5.08 -1.60 14.20
C ALA A 198 -6.29 -0.69 13.88
N GLY A 199 -6.00 0.59 13.60
CA GLY A 199 -7.03 1.59 13.29
C GLY A 199 -7.77 1.35 11.97
N TYR A 200 -7.27 0.48 11.10
CA TYR A 200 -7.80 0.12 9.78
C TYR A 200 -8.68 -1.13 9.80
N SER A 201 -8.81 -1.81 10.93
CA SER A 201 -9.44 -3.13 11.07
C SER A 201 -10.83 -3.22 10.47
N ILE A 202 -11.07 -4.31 9.76
CA ILE A 202 -12.38 -4.70 9.23
C ILE A 202 -13.09 -5.73 10.11
N VAL A 203 -12.35 -6.39 10.99
CA VAL A 203 -12.85 -7.38 11.95
C VAL A 203 -12.56 -6.90 13.36
N GLY A 204 -13.55 -7.01 14.23
CA GLY A 204 -13.48 -6.70 15.65
C GLY A 204 -13.11 -7.88 16.52
N GLU A 205 -13.30 -7.73 17.82
CA GLU A 205 -13.15 -8.81 18.78
C GLU A 205 -14.14 -9.94 18.51
N GLY A 206 -13.77 -11.16 18.89
CA GLY A 206 -14.61 -12.34 18.66
C GLY A 206 -14.88 -12.65 17.18
N GLN A 207 -14.05 -12.13 16.25
CA GLN A 207 -14.20 -12.31 14.80
C GLN A 207 -15.47 -11.64 14.22
N GLN A 208 -16.04 -10.67 14.91
CA GLN A 208 -17.18 -9.91 14.42
C GLN A 208 -16.75 -9.09 13.19
N ILE A 209 -17.46 -9.24 12.08
CA ILE A 209 -17.28 -8.36 10.91
C ILE A 209 -17.85 -6.98 11.27
N LEU A 210 -16.99 -5.97 11.32
CA LEU A 210 -17.38 -4.59 11.66
C LEU A 210 -18.05 -3.87 10.48
N TYR A 211 -17.59 -4.20 9.27
CA TYR A 211 -18.00 -3.52 8.03
C TYR A 211 -18.32 -4.54 6.94
N PRO A 212 -19.53 -5.13 6.94
CA PRO A 212 -19.93 -6.14 5.95
C PRO A 212 -19.82 -5.65 4.51
N GLU A 213 -20.13 -4.37 4.25
CA GLU A 213 -20.01 -3.77 2.92
C GLU A 213 -18.56 -3.81 2.40
N LEU A 214 -17.58 -3.48 3.24
CA LEU A 214 -16.17 -3.54 2.84
C LEU A 214 -15.74 -4.98 2.56
N VAL A 215 -16.20 -5.95 3.35
CA VAL A 215 -15.92 -7.37 3.10
C VAL A 215 -16.50 -7.80 1.75
N ASN A 216 -17.73 -7.38 1.43
CA ASN A 216 -18.34 -7.67 0.14
C ASN A 216 -17.56 -7.06 -1.03
N ILE A 217 -17.14 -5.80 -0.91
CA ILE A 217 -16.29 -5.14 -1.92
C ILE A 217 -14.98 -5.92 -2.11
N LEU A 218 -14.29 -6.25 -1.02
CA LEU A 218 -12.99 -6.93 -1.06
C LEU A 218 -13.07 -8.36 -1.62
N THR A 219 -14.21 -9.04 -1.45
CA THR A 219 -14.38 -10.45 -1.86
C THR A 219 -15.20 -10.61 -3.14
N GLY A 220 -15.71 -9.53 -3.71
CA GLY A 220 -16.55 -9.56 -4.92
C GLY A 220 -17.92 -10.22 -4.70
N ARG A 221 -18.50 -10.11 -3.52
CA ARG A 221 -19.78 -10.69 -3.14
C ARG A 221 -20.90 -9.66 -3.04
#